data_65e88ac74f9c632c8150f0177ee022a9
#
_entry.id   65e88ac74f9c632c8150f0177ee022a9
#
_cell.length_a   1.000
_cell.length_b   1.000
_cell.length_c   1.000
_cell.angle_alpha   90.00
_cell.angle_beta   90.00
_cell.angle_gamma   90.00
#
_symmetry.space_group_name_H-M   'P 1'
#
loop_
_entity.id
_entity.type
_entity.pdbx_description
1 polymer ?
#
loop_
_entity_poly.entity_id
_entity_poly.type
_entity_poly.pdbx_seq_one_letter_code
_entity_poly.pdbx_strand_id
1 'polypeptide(L)'
;VLISSIAVLADSRGVYEDSPAQDTEALPAYGKNRLQLERWVREDFPDALIVRLPALYGAGIRKNFLFDLHTITPAMLRLEKYSELAAKSPLVKSAYTLADNGFYKLNGTADPAALRAFFAANDFNALAFTDARSRYQFYNLGRLWSDMEAARAADVKLLHLCTPPVSAAEVYTAVTGKADWHNELPKPPFDYDLRSRHAALLGGSGDYLCTKQQELDDITRFMRSWRD
;
A
#
# COMPACT_ATOMS: atom_id res chain seq x y z
N VAL A 1 -10.10 -4.18 20.09
CA VAL A 1 -9.01 -4.08 19.10
C VAL A 1 -9.14 -2.77 18.33
N LEU A 2 -8.04 -2.04 18.17
CA LEU A 2 -7.95 -0.87 17.29
C LEU A 2 -7.09 -1.21 16.08
N ILE A 3 -7.64 -1.07 14.87
CA ILE A 3 -6.87 -1.10 13.64
C ILE A 3 -6.26 0.28 13.40
N SER A 4 -4.94 0.37 13.48
CA SER A 4 -4.15 1.57 13.27
C SER A 4 -3.28 1.47 12.00
N SER A 5 -2.29 2.31 11.85
CA SER A 5 -1.49 2.44 10.62
C SER A 5 -0.04 2.81 10.97
N ILE A 6 0.91 2.43 10.10
CA ILE A 6 2.30 2.93 10.16
C ILE A 6 2.39 4.46 10.00
N ALA A 7 1.36 5.12 9.49
CA ALA A 7 1.32 6.57 9.35
C ALA A 7 1.39 7.36 10.67
N VAL A 8 1.31 6.67 11.82
CA VAL A 8 1.55 7.25 13.16
C VAL A 8 3.03 7.44 13.47
N LEU A 9 3.92 6.97 12.62
CA LEU A 9 5.37 7.09 12.74
C LEU A 9 5.90 8.15 11.79
N ALA A 10 6.72 9.07 12.27
CA ALA A 10 7.40 10.06 11.43
C ALA A 10 8.49 9.40 10.58
N ASP A 11 9.17 8.41 11.12
CA ASP A 11 10.10 7.53 10.40
C ASP A 11 9.82 6.07 10.84
N SER A 12 9.56 5.18 9.91
CA SER A 12 9.29 3.77 10.20
C SER A 12 10.54 2.88 10.11
N ARG A 13 11.70 3.42 9.74
CA ARG A 13 12.90 2.63 9.49
C ARG A 13 13.49 2.04 10.78
N GLY A 14 13.49 0.72 10.87
CA GLY A 14 14.01 -0.02 12.00
C GLY A 14 13.20 0.14 13.29
N VAL A 15 11.92 0.56 13.21
CA VAL A 15 11.05 0.83 14.36
C VAL A 15 10.30 -0.43 14.78
N TYR A 16 10.39 -0.77 16.07
CA TYR A 16 9.65 -1.84 16.72
C TYR A 16 8.53 -1.29 17.61
N GLU A 17 7.70 -2.16 18.18
CA GLU A 17 6.64 -1.81 19.11
C GLU A 17 7.15 -1.12 20.38
N ASP A 18 8.36 -1.48 20.83
CA ASP A 18 9.04 -0.96 22.00
C ASP A 18 10.01 0.20 21.70
N SER A 19 10.06 0.68 20.47
CA SER A 19 10.92 1.81 20.11
C SER A 19 10.46 3.10 20.81
N PRO A 20 11.40 4.03 21.12
CA PRO A 20 11.06 5.31 21.73
C PRO A 20 10.03 6.10 20.90
N ALA A 21 9.23 6.91 21.61
CA ALA A 21 8.29 7.80 20.93
C ALA A 21 9.05 8.79 20.02
N GLN A 22 8.49 8.98 18.82
CA GLN A 22 9.04 9.90 17.82
C GLN A 22 8.39 11.28 17.94
N ASP A 23 9.06 12.29 17.35
CA ASP A 23 8.48 13.62 17.16
C ASP A 23 7.23 13.51 16.27
N THR A 24 6.11 13.99 16.79
CA THR A 24 4.83 13.93 16.11
C THR A 24 4.51 15.17 15.29
N GLU A 25 5.31 16.24 15.40
CA GLU A 25 5.07 17.48 14.66
C GLU A 25 5.22 17.30 13.15
N ALA A 26 6.13 16.43 12.73
CA ALA A 26 6.36 16.10 11.33
C ALA A 26 5.25 15.22 10.70
N LEU A 27 4.32 14.67 11.51
CA LEU A 27 3.27 13.80 11.00
C LEU A 27 2.24 14.58 10.16
N PRO A 28 1.78 14.01 9.04
CA PRO A 28 0.62 14.56 8.34
C PRO A 28 -0.66 14.43 9.20
N ALA A 29 -1.69 15.22 8.89
CA ALA A 29 -2.94 15.25 9.68
C ALA A 29 -3.55 13.86 9.93
N TYR A 30 -3.54 12.98 8.94
CA TYR A 30 -4.01 11.60 9.11
C TYR A 30 -3.22 10.84 10.19
N GLY A 31 -1.89 10.94 10.17
CA GLY A 31 -1.02 10.29 11.15
C GLY A 31 -1.23 10.86 12.55
N LYS A 32 -1.31 12.19 12.70
CA LYS A 32 -1.61 12.87 13.99
C LYS A 32 -2.94 12.39 14.58
N ASN A 33 -4.01 12.40 13.78
CA ASN A 33 -5.33 11.98 14.26
C ASN A 33 -5.36 10.50 14.63
N ARG A 34 -4.68 9.65 13.85
CA ARG A 34 -4.61 8.20 14.15
C ARG A 34 -3.81 7.93 15.42
N LEU A 35 -2.69 8.64 15.63
CA LEU A 35 -1.90 8.53 16.86
C LEU A 35 -2.67 9.03 18.08
N GLN A 36 -3.44 10.10 17.94
CA GLN A 36 -4.31 10.59 19.02
C GLN A 36 -5.36 9.54 19.41
N LEU A 37 -5.95 8.86 18.41
CA LEU A 37 -6.88 7.76 18.67
C LEU A 37 -6.20 6.59 19.40
N GLU A 38 -4.95 6.23 19.04
CA GLU A 38 -4.19 5.22 19.78
C GLU A 38 -3.99 5.61 21.26
N ARG A 39 -3.71 6.90 21.53
CA ARG A 39 -3.55 7.40 22.91
C ARG A 39 -4.84 7.24 23.72
N TRP A 40 -5.96 7.71 23.18
CA TRP A 40 -7.27 7.56 23.83
C TRP A 40 -7.64 6.11 24.10
N VAL A 41 -7.40 5.22 23.13
CA VAL A 41 -7.68 3.79 23.32
C VAL A 41 -6.80 3.18 24.40
N ARG A 42 -5.53 3.59 24.54
CA ARG A 42 -4.64 3.11 25.61
C ARG A 42 -5.07 3.62 26.99
N GLU A 43 -5.56 4.86 27.06
CA GLU A 43 -6.03 5.49 28.31
C GLU A 43 -7.34 4.84 28.78
N ASP A 44 -8.32 4.70 27.88
CA ASP A 44 -9.67 4.22 28.25
C ASP A 44 -9.79 2.69 28.24
N PHE A 45 -8.97 2.00 27.46
CA PHE A 45 -9.00 0.55 27.24
C PHE A 45 -7.58 -0.05 27.29
N PRO A 46 -6.92 -0.13 28.46
CA PRO A 46 -5.52 -0.55 28.56
C PRO A 46 -5.28 -1.98 28.07
N ASP A 47 -6.31 -2.82 28.04
CA ASP A 47 -6.25 -4.19 27.51
C ASP A 47 -6.50 -4.30 26.01
N ALA A 48 -6.75 -3.20 25.32
CA ALA A 48 -6.98 -3.23 23.90
C ALA A 48 -5.69 -3.57 23.13
N LEU A 49 -5.82 -4.47 22.16
CA LEU A 49 -4.79 -4.69 21.13
C LEU A 49 -4.86 -3.56 20.09
N ILE A 50 -3.76 -2.86 19.86
CA ILE A 50 -3.58 -1.90 18.78
C ILE A 50 -2.74 -2.57 17.69
N VAL A 51 -3.25 -2.58 16.46
CA VAL A 51 -2.58 -3.20 15.30
C VAL A 51 -2.20 -2.14 14.28
N ARG A 52 -0.92 -1.93 14.05
CA ARG A 52 -0.40 -1.01 13.03
C ARG A 52 -0.18 -1.74 11.72
N LEU A 53 -0.91 -1.32 10.70
CA LEU A 53 -0.90 -1.92 9.38
C LEU A 53 0.00 -1.14 8.42
N PRO A 54 0.80 -1.83 7.60
CA PRO A 54 1.57 -1.26 6.49
C PRO A 54 0.68 -1.11 5.23
N ALA A 55 1.27 -1.20 4.03
CA ALA A 55 0.48 -1.33 2.81
C ALA A 55 -0.24 -2.68 2.78
N LEU A 56 -1.49 -2.68 2.30
CA LEU A 56 -2.36 -3.85 2.32
C LEU A 56 -2.64 -4.37 0.93
N TYR A 57 -2.78 -5.69 0.80
CA TYR A 57 -3.42 -6.30 -0.35
C TYR A 57 -4.40 -7.39 0.08
N GLY A 58 -5.40 -7.64 -0.75
CA GLY A 58 -6.46 -8.60 -0.47
C GLY A 58 -7.72 -8.27 -1.28
N ALA A 59 -8.72 -9.13 -1.18
CA ALA A 59 -9.98 -8.94 -1.88
C ALA A 59 -10.62 -7.59 -1.51
N GLY A 60 -11.02 -6.81 -2.51
CA GLY A 60 -11.65 -5.51 -2.34
C GLY A 60 -10.70 -4.33 -2.09
N ILE A 61 -9.40 -4.54 -1.93
CA ILE A 61 -8.43 -3.45 -1.81
C ILE A 61 -8.14 -2.88 -3.19
N ARG A 62 -8.61 -1.66 -3.44
CA ARG A 62 -8.46 -0.94 -4.73
C ARG A 62 -7.57 0.29 -4.56
N LYS A 63 -6.39 0.09 -3.97
CA LYS A 63 -5.41 1.16 -3.67
C LYS A 63 -4.00 0.61 -3.78
N ASN A 64 -3.02 1.53 -3.79
CA ASN A 64 -1.59 1.33 -3.79
C ASN A 64 -1.02 0.77 -5.10
N PHE A 65 0.30 0.57 -5.09
CA PHE A 65 1.07 0.13 -6.25
C PHE A 65 0.58 -1.21 -6.84
N LEU A 66 0.11 -2.16 -6.02
CA LEU A 66 -0.38 -3.45 -6.53
C LEU A 66 -1.66 -3.28 -7.35
N PHE A 67 -2.56 -2.40 -6.92
CA PHE A 67 -3.75 -2.06 -7.69
C PHE A 67 -3.39 -1.34 -8.99
N ASP A 68 -2.46 -0.39 -8.94
CA ASP A 68 -1.98 0.33 -10.13
C ASP A 68 -1.30 -0.61 -11.12
N LEU A 69 -0.53 -1.60 -10.63
CA LEU A 69 0.09 -2.64 -11.45
C LEU A 69 -0.93 -3.59 -12.08
N HIS A 70 -2.02 -3.89 -11.36
CA HIS A 70 -3.11 -4.73 -11.89
C HIS A 70 -3.91 -4.02 -12.97
N THR A 71 -4.35 -2.79 -12.68
CA THR A 71 -5.26 -2.05 -13.57
C THR A 71 -4.55 -1.34 -14.71
N ILE A 72 -3.34 -0.86 -14.48
CA ILE A 72 -2.55 0.01 -15.39
C ILE A 72 -3.25 1.33 -15.72
N THR A 73 -4.54 1.44 -15.40
CA THR A 73 -5.40 2.59 -15.70
C THR A 73 -5.33 3.61 -14.55
N PRO A 74 -4.88 4.86 -14.80
CA PRO A 74 -4.87 5.89 -13.77
C PRO A 74 -6.27 6.17 -13.22
N ALA A 75 -6.42 6.17 -11.89
CA ALA A 75 -7.70 6.49 -11.27
C ALA A 75 -8.09 7.97 -11.45
N MET A 76 -7.09 8.86 -11.58
CA MET A 76 -7.26 10.31 -11.78
C MET A 76 -6.20 10.86 -12.73
N LEU A 77 -6.60 11.87 -13.52
CA LEU A 77 -5.75 12.60 -14.45
C LEU A 77 -5.83 14.10 -14.16
N ARG A 78 -4.71 14.81 -14.27
CA ARG A 78 -4.70 16.28 -14.34
C ARG A 78 -5.27 16.73 -15.67
N LEU A 79 -5.79 17.95 -15.74
CA LEU A 79 -6.41 18.53 -16.95
C LEU A 79 -5.51 18.41 -18.20
N GLU A 80 -4.23 18.76 -18.08
CA GLU A 80 -3.30 18.72 -19.22
C GLU A 80 -3.14 17.27 -19.74
N LYS A 81 -2.95 16.29 -18.84
CA LYS A 81 -2.78 14.89 -19.23
C LYS A 81 -4.09 14.28 -19.76
N TYR A 82 -5.24 14.63 -19.16
CA TYR A 82 -6.53 14.24 -19.71
C TYR A 82 -6.72 14.78 -21.13
N SER A 83 -6.45 16.05 -21.37
CA SER A 83 -6.62 16.68 -22.69
C SER A 83 -5.74 16.02 -23.75
N GLU A 84 -4.48 15.73 -23.41
CA GLU A 84 -3.54 15.00 -24.29
C GLU A 84 -4.08 13.61 -24.66
N LEU A 85 -4.51 12.83 -23.67
CA LEU A 85 -4.93 11.44 -23.87
C LEU A 85 -6.33 11.35 -24.52
N ALA A 86 -7.25 12.26 -24.18
CA ALA A 86 -8.58 12.34 -24.78
C ALA A 86 -8.54 12.74 -26.26
N ALA A 87 -7.53 13.52 -26.67
CA ALA A 87 -7.28 13.81 -28.08
C ALA A 87 -6.82 12.57 -28.87
N LYS A 88 -6.15 11.63 -28.19
CA LYS A 88 -5.68 10.37 -28.80
C LYS A 88 -6.76 9.28 -28.85
N SER A 89 -7.77 9.33 -27.95
CA SER A 89 -8.75 8.26 -27.84
C SER A 89 -10.11 8.73 -27.32
N PRO A 90 -11.20 8.48 -28.07
CA PRO A 90 -12.57 8.68 -27.59
C PRO A 90 -12.89 7.87 -26.33
N LEU A 91 -12.24 6.72 -26.14
CA LEU A 91 -12.38 5.88 -24.95
C LEU A 91 -11.96 6.65 -23.68
N VAL A 92 -10.83 7.34 -23.70
CA VAL A 92 -10.38 8.17 -22.57
C VAL A 92 -11.35 9.32 -22.34
N LYS A 93 -11.82 9.95 -23.42
CA LYS A 93 -12.77 11.07 -23.34
C LYS A 93 -14.06 10.68 -22.61
N SER A 94 -14.59 9.49 -22.82
CA SER A 94 -15.81 9.00 -22.17
C SER A 94 -15.57 8.42 -20.77
N ALA A 95 -14.37 7.88 -20.50
CA ALA A 95 -14.06 7.17 -19.26
C ALA A 95 -13.79 8.08 -18.05
N TYR A 96 -13.52 9.37 -18.27
CA TYR A 96 -13.15 10.29 -17.19
C TYR A 96 -14.10 11.48 -17.13
N THR A 97 -14.44 11.88 -15.90
CA THR A 97 -15.31 13.03 -15.62
C THR A 97 -14.58 13.99 -14.68
N LEU A 98 -14.71 15.30 -14.92
CA LEU A 98 -14.15 16.33 -14.05
C LEU A 98 -14.81 16.26 -12.66
N ALA A 99 -13.99 16.16 -11.63
CA ALA A 99 -14.41 16.18 -10.23
C ALA A 99 -14.20 17.57 -9.60
N ASP A 100 -14.84 17.83 -8.46
CA ASP A 100 -14.81 19.13 -7.76
C ASP A 100 -13.39 19.59 -7.36
N ASN A 101 -12.46 18.65 -7.23
CA ASN A 101 -11.05 18.94 -6.90
C ASN A 101 -10.19 19.32 -8.12
N GLY A 102 -10.79 19.50 -9.30
CA GLY A 102 -10.11 19.87 -10.54
C GLY A 102 -9.39 18.75 -11.28
N PHE A 103 -9.52 17.51 -10.80
CA PHE A 103 -8.98 16.31 -11.49
C PHE A 103 -10.08 15.61 -12.30
N TYR A 104 -9.69 15.01 -13.40
CA TYR A 104 -10.53 14.08 -14.13
C TYR A 104 -10.45 12.70 -13.48
N LYS A 105 -11.57 12.20 -12.94
CA LYS A 105 -11.68 10.94 -12.24
C LYS A 105 -12.32 9.88 -13.13
N LEU A 106 -11.81 8.65 -13.07
CA LEU A 106 -12.39 7.49 -13.75
C LEU A 106 -13.84 7.29 -13.27
N ASN A 107 -14.79 7.23 -14.21
CA ASN A 107 -16.23 7.21 -13.93
C ASN A 107 -16.87 5.82 -14.00
N GLY A 108 -16.10 4.79 -14.40
CA GLY A 108 -16.55 3.41 -14.47
C GLY A 108 -17.49 3.08 -15.62
N THR A 109 -17.67 3.97 -16.60
CA THR A 109 -18.58 3.72 -17.74
C THR A 109 -17.92 2.99 -18.91
N ALA A 110 -16.59 3.03 -18.99
CA ALA A 110 -15.83 2.41 -20.08
C ALA A 110 -15.44 0.97 -19.71
N ASP A 111 -15.24 0.14 -20.72
CA ASP A 111 -14.73 -1.22 -20.55
C ASP A 111 -13.33 -1.21 -19.91
N PRO A 112 -13.15 -1.83 -18.74
CA PRO A 112 -11.86 -1.88 -18.05
C PRO A 112 -10.76 -2.54 -18.88
N ALA A 113 -11.07 -3.57 -19.66
CA ALA A 113 -10.10 -4.28 -20.48
C ALA A 113 -9.60 -3.39 -21.64
N ALA A 114 -10.48 -2.63 -22.26
CA ALA A 114 -10.12 -1.68 -23.32
C ALA A 114 -9.25 -0.53 -22.76
N LEU A 115 -9.59 0.01 -21.57
CA LEU A 115 -8.78 1.03 -20.90
C LEU A 115 -7.40 0.48 -20.55
N ARG A 116 -7.32 -0.71 -19.97
CA ARG A 116 -6.07 -1.37 -19.65
C ARG A 116 -5.18 -1.54 -20.88
N ALA A 117 -5.76 -2.02 -21.98
CA ALA A 117 -5.02 -2.18 -23.24
C ALA A 117 -4.51 -0.82 -23.77
N PHE A 118 -5.33 0.22 -23.73
CA PHE A 118 -4.93 1.57 -24.11
C PHE A 118 -3.76 2.07 -23.29
N PHE A 119 -3.86 2.01 -21.94
CA PHE A 119 -2.81 2.52 -21.05
C PHE A 119 -1.53 1.65 -21.06
N ALA A 120 -1.65 0.35 -21.30
CA ALA A 120 -0.50 -0.53 -21.47
C ALA A 120 0.32 -0.22 -22.76
N ALA A 121 -0.34 0.31 -23.79
CA ALA A 121 0.30 0.70 -25.05
C ALA A 121 0.82 2.14 -25.05
N ASN A 122 0.63 2.90 -23.97
CA ASN A 122 1.09 4.29 -23.86
C ASN A 122 2.25 4.40 -22.86
N ASP A 123 3.12 5.37 -23.08
CA ASP A 123 4.24 5.67 -22.16
C ASP A 123 3.76 6.16 -20.78
N PHE A 124 2.55 6.72 -20.70
CA PHE A 124 1.95 7.18 -19.46
C PHE A 124 0.80 6.26 -19.05
N ASN A 125 0.92 5.69 -17.86
CA ASN A 125 -0.08 4.84 -17.22
C ASN A 125 -0.04 4.98 -15.68
N ALA A 126 -0.78 4.15 -14.93
CA ALA A 126 -0.85 4.25 -13.47
C ALA A 126 0.50 4.08 -12.78
N LEU A 127 1.45 3.36 -13.37
CA LEU A 127 2.78 3.14 -12.78
C LEU A 127 3.64 4.43 -12.78
N ALA A 128 3.28 5.45 -13.56
CA ALA A 128 3.97 6.74 -13.56
C ALA A 128 3.89 7.50 -12.21
N PHE A 129 3.00 7.09 -11.30
CA PHE A 129 2.85 7.72 -10.00
C PHE A 129 3.71 7.10 -8.89
N THR A 130 4.38 5.98 -9.15
CA THR A 130 5.20 5.26 -8.18
C THR A 130 6.67 5.31 -8.58
N ASP A 131 7.54 5.76 -7.68
CA ASP A 131 8.99 5.65 -7.87
C ASP A 131 9.41 4.17 -7.74
N ALA A 132 10.12 3.64 -8.74
CA ALA A 132 10.53 2.24 -8.80
C ALA A 132 11.43 1.83 -7.62
N ARG A 133 12.16 2.79 -7.04
CA ARG A 133 13.05 2.59 -5.89
C ARG A 133 12.32 2.60 -4.56
N SER A 134 11.06 3.08 -4.50
CA SER A 134 10.28 3.11 -3.26
C SER A 134 10.13 1.71 -2.68
N ARG A 135 10.48 1.56 -1.40
CA ARG A 135 10.35 0.30 -0.66
C ARG A 135 9.09 0.32 0.18
N TYR A 136 8.31 -0.73 0.05
CA TYR A 136 7.05 -0.94 0.75
C TYR A 136 7.10 -2.26 1.52
N GLN A 137 6.18 -2.42 2.45
CA GLN A 137 5.89 -3.67 3.17
C GLN A 137 4.43 -3.98 2.88
N PHE A 138 4.16 -5.12 2.24
CA PHE A 138 2.80 -5.48 1.82
C PHE A 138 2.26 -6.61 2.67
N TYR A 139 1.20 -6.34 3.42
CA TYR A 139 0.56 -7.32 4.28
C TYR A 139 -0.72 -7.89 3.63
N ASN A 140 -0.83 -9.22 3.62
CA ASN A 140 -2.01 -9.93 3.12
C ASN A 140 -3.16 -9.82 4.11
N LEU A 141 -4.21 -9.07 3.73
CA LEU A 141 -5.37 -8.83 4.58
C LEU A 141 -6.14 -10.13 4.93
N GLY A 142 -5.99 -11.18 4.14
CA GLY A 142 -6.59 -12.49 4.42
C GLY A 142 -6.07 -13.15 5.70
N ARG A 143 -4.91 -12.71 6.21
CA ARG A 143 -4.33 -13.21 7.48
C ARG A 143 -4.78 -12.42 8.71
N LEU A 144 -5.38 -11.23 8.52
CA LEU A 144 -5.58 -10.26 9.61
C LEU A 144 -6.32 -10.86 10.81
N TRP A 145 -7.38 -11.62 10.57
CA TRP A 145 -8.16 -12.21 11.65
C TRP A 145 -7.35 -13.19 12.49
N SER A 146 -6.67 -14.15 11.86
CA SER A 146 -5.85 -15.15 12.55
C SER A 146 -4.68 -14.53 13.31
N ASP A 147 -4.02 -13.52 12.71
CA ASP A 147 -2.88 -12.85 13.33
C ASP A 147 -3.34 -12.01 14.55
N MET A 148 -4.50 -11.36 14.48
CA MET A 148 -5.09 -10.67 15.64
C MET A 148 -5.48 -11.62 16.77
N GLU A 149 -6.08 -12.77 16.46
CA GLU A 149 -6.45 -13.76 17.49
C GLU A 149 -5.21 -14.34 18.19
N ALA A 150 -4.16 -14.64 17.43
CA ALA A 150 -2.89 -15.10 18.00
C ALA A 150 -2.26 -14.03 18.93
N ALA A 151 -2.26 -12.76 18.51
CA ALA A 151 -1.75 -11.66 19.32
C ALA A 151 -2.57 -11.44 20.61
N ARG A 152 -3.91 -11.53 20.53
CA ARG A 152 -4.78 -11.44 21.71
C ARG A 152 -4.57 -12.59 22.69
N ALA A 153 -4.42 -13.82 22.17
CA ALA A 153 -4.15 -15.00 23.01
C ALA A 153 -2.81 -14.89 23.75
N ALA A 154 -1.84 -14.16 23.19
CA ALA A 154 -0.53 -13.89 23.80
C ALA A 154 -0.49 -12.57 24.60
N ASP A 155 -1.63 -11.93 24.86
CA ASP A 155 -1.78 -10.65 25.58
C ASP A 155 -0.96 -9.49 25.01
N VAL A 156 -0.72 -9.49 23.68
CA VAL A 156 -0.03 -8.40 22.99
C VAL A 156 -0.90 -7.15 22.98
N LYS A 157 -0.35 -6.00 23.39
CA LYS A 157 -1.07 -4.72 23.45
C LYS A 157 -0.79 -3.83 22.24
N LEU A 158 0.37 -3.95 21.61
CA LEU A 158 0.72 -3.26 20.37
C LEU A 158 1.37 -4.26 19.41
N LEU A 159 0.91 -4.30 18.19
CA LEU A 159 1.37 -5.22 17.16
C LEU A 159 1.69 -4.49 15.85
N HIS A 160 2.88 -4.73 15.32
CA HIS A 160 3.25 -4.35 13.96
C HIS A 160 3.08 -5.54 13.02
N LEU A 161 2.17 -5.47 12.05
CA LEU A 161 2.02 -6.49 11.01
C LEU A 161 2.92 -6.13 9.82
N CYS A 162 4.19 -6.51 9.89
CA CYS A 162 5.22 -6.09 8.95
C CYS A 162 5.88 -7.27 8.23
N THR A 163 6.02 -7.12 6.93
CA THR A 163 6.77 -7.99 6.01
C THR A 163 8.12 -7.35 5.69
N PRO A 164 9.08 -8.07 5.09
CA PRO A 164 10.34 -7.45 4.66
C PRO A 164 10.11 -6.32 3.64
N PRO A 165 10.90 -5.23 3.67
CA PRO A 165 10.81 -4.20 2.66
C PRO A 165 11.13 -4.74 1.26
N VAL A 166 10.22 -4.49 0.30
CA VAL A 166 10.38 -4.80 -1.12
C VAL A 166 10.25 -3.53 -1.95
N SER A 167 11.11 -3.35 -2.95
CA SER A 167 10.97 -2.21 -3.85
C SER A 167 9.83 -2.41 -4.84
N ALA A 168 9.26 -1.32 -5.35
CA ALA A 168 8.27 -1.38 -6.40
C ALA A 168 8.81 -2.10 -7.65
N ALA A 169 10.10 -1.91 -7.98
CA ALA A 169 10.77 -2.62 -9.07
C ALA A 169 10.87 -4.13 -8.82
N GLU A 170 11.21 -4.58 -7.59
CA GLU A 170 11.22 -6.01 -7.24
C GLU A 170 9.85 -6.64 -7.38
N VAL A 171 8.79 -5.95 -6.91
CA VAL A 171 7.40 -6.41 -7.05
C VAL A 171 6.99 -6.47 -8.52
N TYR A 172 7.30 -5.43 -9.31
CA TYR A 172 7.03 -5.42 -10.74
C TYR A 172 7.68 -6.63 -11.44
N THR A 173 8.95 -6.86 -11.15
CA THR A 173 9.70 -8.00 -11.72
C THR A 173 9.09 -9.34 -11.33
N ALA A 174 8.76 -9.54 -10.04
CA ALA A 174 8.18 -10.79 -9.56
C ALA A 174 6.81 -11.08 -10.19
N VAL A 175 5.97 -10.06 -10.36
CA VAL A 175 4.61 -10.20 -10.90
C VAL A 175 4.60 -10.36 -12.42
N THR A 176 5.42 -9.59 -13.15
CA THR A 176 5.40 -9.53 -14.62
C THR A 176 6.43 -10.42 -15.29
N GLY A 177 7.47 -10.83 -14.58
CA GLY A 177 8.64 -11.51 -15.13
C GLY A 177 9.59 -10.58 -15.92
N LYS A 178 9.37 -9.27 -15.90
CA LYS A 178 10.16 -8.26 -16.63
C LYS A 178 10.97 -7.42 -15.64
N ALA A 179 12.22 -7.12 -15.96
CA ALA A 179 13.12 -6.32 -15.11
C ALA A 179 13.44 -4.94 -15.72
N ASP A 180 12.65 -4.50 -16.70
CA ASP A 180 12.90 -3.33 -17.51
C ASP A 180 12.13 -2.07 -17.06
N TRP A 181 11.31 -2.15 -16.01
CA TRP A 181 10.55 -1.01 -15.53
C TRP A 181 11.39 -0.11 -14.62
N HIS A 182 11.54 1.13 -15.06
CA HIS A 182 12.20 2.21 -14.33
C HIS A 182 11.28 3.43 -14.29
N ASN A 183 11.11 4.00 -13.12
CA ASN A 183 10.41 5.26 -12.95
C ASN A 183 10.99 5.99 -11.73
N GLU A 184 11.53 7.18 -11.95
CA GLU A 184 12.07 8.03 -10.91
C GLU A 184 11.25 9.30 -10.77
N LEU A 185 10.82 9.58 -9.55
CA LEU A 185 10.08 10.80 -9.25
C LEU A 185 11.01 11.89 -8.72
N PRO A 186 10.66 13.19 -8.90
CA PRO A 186 11.48 14.31 -8.41
C PRO A 186 11.65 14.35 -6.89
N LYS A 187 10.74 13.72 -6.13
CA LYS A 187 10.79 13.60 -4.67
C LYS A 187 11.51 12.31 -4.25
N PRO A 188 12.10 12.28 -3.04
CA PRO A 188 12.70 11.06 -2.52
C PRO A 188 11.73 9.88 -2.54
N PRO A 189 12.20 8.66 -2.86
CA PRO A 189 11.39 7.46 -2.79
C PRO A 189 10.95 7.17 -1.34
N PHE A 190 9.80 6.52 -1.19
CA PHE A 190 9.40 5.98 0.11
C PHE A 190 10.36 4.88 0.55
N ASP A 191 10.62 4.81 1.86
CA ASP A 191 11.49 3.80 2.45
C ASP A 191 10.91 3.32 3.78
N TYR A 192 10.03 2.32 3.72
CA TYR A 192 9.40 1.73 4.89
C TYR A 192 10.18 0.50 5.36
N ASP A 193 10.47 0.43 6.66
CA ASP A 193 11.11 -0.71 7.31
C ASP A 193 10.63 -0.83 8.77
N LEU A 194 9.32 -1.05 8.92
CA LEU A 194 8.71 -1.35 10.21
C LEU A 194 9.08 -2.78 10.61
N ARG A 195 9.36 -3.00 11.89
CA ARG A 195 9.77 -4.30 12.45
C ARG A 195 8.88 -4.72 13.59
N SER A 196 8.85 -6.02 13.90
CA SER A 196 8.03 -6.54 14.98
C SER A 196 8.82 -7.43 15.94
N ARG A 197 8.65 -7.19 17.24
CA ARG A 197 9.10 -8.11 18.30
C ARG A 197 8.26 -9.39 18.35
N HIS A 198 7.09 -9.37 17.72
CA HIS A 198 6.11 -10.45 17.74
C HIS A 198 6.12 -11.29 16.45
N ALA A 199 7.11 -11.11 15.57
CA ALA A 199 7.16 -11.81 14.29
C ALA A 199 7.10 -13.34 14.46
N ALA A 200 7.84 -13.92 15.41
CA ALA A 200 7.86 -15.37 15.67
C ALA A 200 6.49 -15.91 16.13
N LEU A 201 5.71 -15.13 16.88
CA LEU A 201 4.35 -15.49 17.30
C LEU A 201 3.42 -15.74 16.12
N LEU A 202 3.65 -15.02 15.01
CA LEU A 202 2.81 -15.05 13.81
C LEU A 202 3.42 -15.93 12.69
N GLY A 203 4.39 -16.79 13.04
CA GLY A 203 5.01 -17.73 12.10
C GLY A 203 6.17 -17.16 11.29
N GLY A 204 6.61 -15.93 11.62
CA GLY A 204 7.78 -15.31 11.02
C GLY A 204 9.09 -15.67 11.70
N SER A 205 10.18 -15.06 11.24
CA SER A 205 11.50 -15.18 11.85
C SER A 205 12.25 -13.86 11.81
N GLY A 206 13.06 -13.58 12.86
CA GLY A 206 13.71 -12.28 13.00
C GLY A 206 12.69 -11.16 13.21
N ASP A 207 12.73 -10.13 12.37
CA ASP A 207 11.97 -8.89 12.53
C ASP A 207 10.67 -8.86 11.73
N TYR A 208 10.38 -9.88 10.89
CA TYR A 208 9.29 -9.88 9.91
C TYR A 208 8.47 -11.16 9.93
N LEU A 209 7.22 -11.04 9.46
CA LEU A 209 6.23 -12.13 9.42
C LEU A 209 6.54 -13.22 8.38
N CYS A 210 7.47 -12.97 7.47
CA CYS A 210 7.89 -13.91 6.43
C CYS A 210 9.26 -13.51 5.88
N THR A 211 9.81 -14.30 4.98
CA THR A 211 10.98 -13.91 4.18
C THR A 211 10.56 -13.04 2.99
N LYS A 212 11.50 -12.27 2.43
CA LYS A 212 11.27 -11.47 1.23
C LYS A 212 10.75 -12.32 0.05
N GLN A 213 11.29 -13.50 -0.13
CA GLN A 213 10.86 -14.39 -1.19
C GLN A 213 9.42 -14.86 -0.99
N GLN A 214 9.05 -15.24 0.24
CA GLN A 214 7.68 -15.62 0.56
C GLN A 214 6.68 -14.49 0.32
N GLU A 215 7.04 -13.24 0.65
CA GLU A 215 6.20 -12.07 0.38
C GLU A 215 5.99 -11.86 -1.13
N LEU A 216 7.07 -11.88 -1.93
CA LEU A 216 6.99 -11.72 -3.38
C LEU A 216 6.19 -12.87 -4.04
N ASP A 217 6.34 -14.10 -3.56
CA ASP A 217 5.59 -15.27 -4.05
C ASP A 217 4.09 -15.13 -3.73
N ASP A 218 3.75 -14.67 -2.51
CA ASP A 218 2.36 -14.48 -2.08
C ASP A 218 1.69 -13.36 -2.86
N ILE A 219 2.37 -12.21 -3.01
CA ILE A 219 1.91 -11.11 -3.88
C ILE A 219 1.68 -11.61 -5.30
N THR A 220 2.63 -12.34 -5.88
CA THR A 220 2.54 -12.86 -7.25
C THR A 220 1.34 -13.81 -7.41
N ARG A 221 1.13 -14.69 -6.44
CA ARG A 221 -0.02 -15.61 -6.41
C ARG A 221 -1.34 -14.84 -6.33
N PHE A 222 -1.42 -13.84 -5.45
CA PHE A 222 -2.59 -12.98 -5.32
C PHE A 222 -2.87 -12.23 -6.63
N MET A 223 -1.87 -11.59 -7.22
CA MET A 223 -2.01 -10.84 -8.47
C MET A 223 -2.50 -11.71 -9.65
N ARG A 224 -2.05 -12.97 -9.73
CA ARG A 224 -2.54 -13.94 -10.74
C ARG A 224 -3.99 -14.38 -10.51
N SER A 225 -4.43 -14.42 -9.26
CA SER A 225 -5.80 -14.81 -8.90
C SER A 225 -6.78 -13.64 -8.88
N TRP A 226 -6.27 -12.40 -9.00
CA TRP A 226 -7.11 -11.20 -8.93
C TRP A 226 -8.16 -11.23 -10.04
N ARG A 227 -9.42 -11.04 -9.64
CA ARG A 227 -10.56 -10.84 -10.54
C ARG A 227 -11.14 -9.45 -10.27
N ASP A 228 -11.48 -8.74 -11.34
CA ASP A 228 -12.09 -7.40 -11.29
C ASP A 228 -13.53 -7.44 -10.76
#